data_8a178181f833845746332f4578d943e0
#
_entry.id   8a178181f833845746332f4578d943e0
#
_cell.length_a   1.000
_cell.length_b   1.000
_cell.length_c   1.000
_cell.angle_alpha   90.00
_cell.angle_beta   90.00
_cell.angle_gamma   90.00
#
_symmetry.space_group_name_H-M   'P 1'
#
loop_
_entity.id
_entity.type
_entity.pdbx_description
1 polymer ?
#
loop_
_entity_poly.entity_id
_entity_poly.type
_entity_poly.pdbx_seq_one_letter_code
_entity_poly.pdbx_strand_id
1 'polypeptide(L)'
;LENAPDKGIENGTFDILVANPPYSVKDFKQHLQLKNNSFTLLDRIGLNGGEIETLFVERIAQLLKPQGIAAVILPSSILSNDSASYTGAREQILQNFYIRGIAAFGSKTFGATGTNTVVMFLEKFNEPPKQIDLSEDSVESIFSGRDLAEWKDKDILDAYLAQIEVEEALYRAFIGKTLSLSDLEATEYFKMYVASFADSAE
;
A
#
# COMPACT_ATOMS: atom_id res chain seq x y z
N LEU A 1 -23.52 -6.88 -4.52
CA LEU A 1 -22.28 -6.57 -3.75
C LEU A 1 -22.51 -6.43 -2.24
N GLU A 2 -23.73 -6.20 -1.75
CA GLU A 2 -24.04 -6.06 -0.33
C GLU A 2 -24.31 -7.39 0.37
N ASN A 3 -24.45 -7.35 1.69
CA ASN A 3 -24.86 -8.48 2.49
C ASN A 3 -26.26 -8.98 2.08
N ALA A 4 -26.44 -10.28 2.05
CA ALA A 4 -27.72 -10.95 1.84
C ALA A 4 -27.85 -12.11 2.84
N PRO A 5 -28.24 -11.83 4.10
CA PRO A 5 -28.27 -12.82 5.17
C PRO A 5 -29.18 -13.99 4.86
N ASP A 6 -30.28 -13.74 4.15
CA ASP A 6 -31.21 -14.75 3.63
C ASP A 6 -30.55 -15.76 2.66
N LYS A 7 -29.41 -15.39 2.10
CA LYS A 7 -28.57 -16.23 1.22
C LYS A 7 -27.25 -16.66 1.87
N GLY A 8 -27.06 -16.42 3.16
CA GLY A 8 -25.84 -16.72 3.88
C GLY A 8 -24.64 -15.83 3.51
N ILE A 9 -24.91 -14.64 2.94
CA ILE A 9 -23.84 -13.70 2.54
C ILE A 9 -23.76 -12.59 3.58
N GLU A 10 -22.83 -12.73 4.51
CA GLU A 10 -22.59 -11.78 5.58
C GLU A 10 -21.08 -11.46 5.71
N ASN A 11 -20.78 -10.29 6.26
CA ASN A 11 -19.41 -9.87 6.51
C ASN A 11 -18.72 -10.79 7.52
N GLY A 12 -17.44 -11.09 7.27
CA GLY A 12 -16.62 -11.87 8.19
C GLY A 12 -17.05 -13.33 8.37
N THR A 13 -17.70 -13.94 7.36
CA THR A 13 -18.21 -15.30 7.48
C THR A 13 -17.50 -16.33 6.61
N PHE A 14 -16.69 -15.88 5.66
CA PHE A 14 -16.04 -16.77 4.70
C PHE A 14 -14.59 -17.07 5.11
N ASP A 15 -14.21 -18.34 5.03
CA ASP A 15 -12.83 -18.80 5.26
C ASP A 15 -11.99 -18.66 4.00
N ILE A 16 -12.60 -18.94 2.84
CA ILE A 16 -11.93 -18.92 1.53
C ILE A 16 -12.80 -18.20 0.52
N LEU A 17 -12.20 -17.31 -0.26
CA LEU A 17 -12.82 -16.64 -1.39
C LEU A 17 -11.96 -16.80 -2.65
N VAL A 18 -12.58 -17.27 -3.73
CA VAL A 18 -11.97 -17.27 -5.06
C VAL A 18 -12.84 -16.43 -5.97
N ALA A 19 -12.25 -15.43 -6.60
CA ALA A 19 -13.00 -14.47 -7.41
C ALA A 19 -12.30 -14.14 -8.73
N ASN A 20 -13.10 -14.02 -9.77
CA ASN A 20 -12.73 -13.42 -11.04
C ASN A 20 -13.77 -12.33 -11.33
N PRO A 21 -13.60 -11.12 -10.77
CA PRO A 21 -14.56 -10.05 -10.97
C PRO A 21 -14.58 -9.56 -12.42
N PRO A 22 -15.68 -8.94 -12.87
CA PRO A 22 -15.67 -8.25 -14.15
C PRO A 22 -14.71 -7.07 -14.12
N TYR A 23 -14.08 -6.76 -15.25
CA TYR A 23 -13.13 -5.65 -15.39
C TYR A 23 -13.71 -4.57 -16.30
N SER A 24 -13.41 -3.31 -15.94
CA SER A 24 -13.67 -2.15 -16.80
C SER A 24 -15.11 -2.06 -17.35
N VAL A 25 -16.07 -2.26 -16.46
CA VAL A 25 -17.50 -2.14 -16.83
C VAL A 25 -17.89 -0.67 -16.86
N LYS A 26 -18.01 -0.10 -18.06
CA LYS A 26 -18.38 1.31 -18.23
C LYS A 26 -19.75 1.59 -17.60
N ASP A 27 -19.85 2.79 -17.02
CA ASP A 27 -21.10 3.35 -16.47
C ASP A 27 -21.76 2.46 -15.38
N PHE A 28 -21.05 1.48 -14.82
CA PHE A 28 -21.64 0.57 -13.83
C PHE A 28 -22.19 1.33 -12.61
N LYS A 29 -21.56 2.44 -12.24
CA LYS A 29 -21.96 3.25 -11.07
C LYS A 29 -23.38 3.78 -11.22
N GLN A 30 -23.82 4.09 -12.45
CA GLN A 30 -25.17 4.57 -12.72
C GLN A 30 -26.25 3.48 -12.56
N HIS A 31 -25.83 2.22 -12.69
CA HIS A 31 -26.71 1.05 -12.56
C HIS A 31 -26.59 0.36 -11.20
N LEU A 32 -25.67 0.79 -10.38
CA LEU A 32 -25.43 0.20 -9.06
C LEU A 32 -26.49 0.70 -8.08
N GLN A 33 -27.32 -0.20 -7.59
CA GLN A 33 -28.31 0.07 -6.56
C GLN A 33 -27.82 -0.51 -5.24
N LEU A 34 -27.18 0.30 -4.42
CA LEU A 34 -26.77 -0.06 -3.06
C LEU A 34 -27.84 0.40 -2.08
N LYS A 35 -28.18 -0.47 -1.16
CA LYS A 35 -29.15 -0.16 -0.06
C LYS A 35 -28.46 0.60 1.07
N ASN A 36 -27.18 0.35 1.26
CA ASN A 36 -26.34 0.97 2.28
C ASN A 36 -25.06 1.51 1.64
N ASN A 37 -24.50 2.56 2.21
CA ASN A 37 -23.21 3.12 1.75
C ASN A 37 -22.07 2.29 2.35
N SER A 38 -21.92 1.05 1.88
CA SER A 38 -20.98 0.07 2.45
C SER A 38 -19.62 0.01 1.75
N PHE A 39 -19.39 0.86 0.75
CA PHE A 39 -18.17 0.89 -0.05
C PHE A 39 -17.51 2.27 0.00
N THR A 40 -16.34 2.34 0.60
CA THR A 40 -15.54 3.57 0.69
C THR A 40 -14.88 3.93 -0.65
N LEU A 41 -14.58 2.92 -1.47
CA LEU A 41 -13.98 3.11 -2.79
C LEU A 41 -14.94 3.64 -3.84
N LEU A 42 -16.25 3.55 -3.60
CA LEU A 42 -17.24 4.01 -4.58
C LEU A 42 -17.10 5.50 -4.91
N ASP A 43 -16.74 6.32 -3.92
CA ASP A 43 -16.56 7.77 -4.11
C ASP A 43 -15.26 8.12 -4.85
N ARG A 44 -14.30 7.20 -4.87
CA ARG A 44 -13.03 7.34 -5.62
C ARG A 44 -13.18 6.98 -7.11
N ILE A 45 -14.30 6.36 -7.50
CA ILE A 45 -14.59 6.00 -8.89
C ILE A 45 -15.42 7.12 -9.51
N GLY A 46 -14.97 7.65 -10.65
CA GLY A 46 -15.69 8.68 -11.39
C GLY A 46 -17.07 8.18 -11.87
N LEU A 47 -17.99 9.10 -12.22
CA LEU A 47 -19.32 8.75 -12.68
C LEU A 47 -19.32 7.83 -13.91
N ASN A 48 -18.36 8.02 -14.81
CA ASN A 48 -18.17 7.23 -16.02
C ASN A 48 -17.01 6.22 -15.86
N GLY A 49 -16.50 6.06 -14.64
CA GLY A 49 -15.43 5.11 -14.33
C GLY A 49 -15.89 3.67 -14.53
N GLY A 50 -14.93 2.82 -14.90
CA GLY A 50 -15.19 1.42 -15.20
C GLY A 50 -14.56 0.46 -14.19
N GLU A 51 -13.83 0.93 -13.21
CA GLU A 51 -12.95 0.14 -12.32
C GLU A 51 -13.74 -0.60 -11.22
N ILE A 52 -14.77 -1.34 -11.64
CA ILE A 52 -15.65 -2.11 -10.75
C ILE A 52 -14.87 -3.16 -9.95
N GLU A 53 -13.79 -3.69 -10.50
CA GLU A 53 -12.93 -4.68 -9.85
C GLU A 53 -12.34 -4.17 -8.53
N THR A 54 -12.18 -2.85 -8.37
CA THR A 54 -11.69 -2.25 -7.12
C THR A 54 -12.69 -2.42 -5.97
N LEU A 55 -13.99 -2.35 -6.25
CA LEU A 55 -15.03 -2.63 -5.26
C LEU A 55 -15.06 -4.11 -4.84
N PHE A 56 -14.66 -5.01 -5.73
CA PHE A 56 -14.53 -6.43 -5.36
C PHE A 56 -13.39 -6.64 -4.37
N VAL A 57 -12.29 -5.89 -4.46
CA VAL A 57 -11.22 -5.92 -3.47
C VAL A 57 -11.76 -5.53 -2.09
N GLU A 58 -12.48 -4.42 -2.00
CA GLU A 58 -13.10 -3.98 -0.75
C GLU A 58 -14.12 -5.02 -0.25
N ARG A 59 -14.91 -5.61 -1.16
CA ARG A 59 -15.88 -6.63 -0.78
C ARG A 59 -15.23 -7.90 -0.24
N ILE A 60 -14.13 -8.35 -0.81
CA ILE A 60 -13.35 -9.49 -0.32
C ILE A 60 -12.87 -9.21 1.11
N ALA A 61 -12.37 -7.98 1.38
CA ALA A 61 -11.95 -7.59 2.72
C ALA A 61 -13.11 -7.64 3.74
N GLN A 62 -14.32 -7.26 3.32
CA GLN A 62 -15.51 -7.31 4.18
C GLN A 62 -15.96 -8.75 4.47
N LEU A 63 -15.96 -9.61 3.47
CA LEU A 63 -16.54 -10.96 3.56
C LEU A 63 -15.66 -11.96 4.30
N LEU A 64 -14.34 -11.86 4.16
CA LEU A 64 -13.42 -12.80 4.79
C LEU A 64 -13.37 -12.65 6.31
N LYS A 65 -13.30 -13.78 7.00
CA LYS A 65 -12.91 -13.84 8.40
C LYS A 65 -11.46 -13.39 8.60
N PRO A 66 -11.07 -12.99 9.81
CA PRO A 66 -9.64 -12.96 10.17
C PRO A 66 -8.95 -14.28 9.79
N GLN A 67 -7.75 -14.21 9.23
CA GLN A 67 -6.96 -15.34 8.71
C GLN A 67 -7.59 -16.07 7.51
N GLY A 68 -8.72 -15.57 6.97
CA GLY A 68 -9.32 -16.10 5.74
C GLY A 68 -8.44 -15.80 4.53
N ILE A 69 -8.54 -16.65 3.52
CA ILE A 69 -7.67 -16.62 2.33
C ILE A 69 -8.49 -16.22 1.11
N ALA A 70 -7.94 -15.35 0.26
CA ALA A 70 -8.50 -15.06 -1.05
C ALA A 70 -7.51 -15.36 -2.17
N ALA A 71 -8.06 -15.82 -3.30
CA ALA A 71 -7.40 -15.80 -4.59
C ALA A 71 -8.26 -14.97 -5.56
N VAL A 72 -7.76 -13.84 -6.01
CA VAL A 72 -8.51 -12.93 -6.87
C VAL A 72 -7.74 -12.62 -8.14
N ILE A 73 -8.43 -12.75 -9.28
CA ILE A 73 -7.89 -12.37 -10.59
C ILE A 73 -8.22 -10.90 -10.81
N LEU A 74 -7.22 -10.10 -11.08
CA LEU A 74 -7.34 -8.65 -11.27
C LEU A 74 -6.56 -8.20 -12.50
N PRO A 75 -6.95 -7.09 -13.15
CA PRO A 75 -6.08 -6.49 -14.18
C PRO A 75 -4.73 -6.09 -13.58
N SER A 76 -3.66 -6.21 -14.35
CA SER A 76 -2.31 -5.85 -13.88
C SER A 76 -2.18 -4.37 -13.48
N SER A 77 -3.09 -3.52 -13.95
CA SER A 77 -3.22 -2.12 -13.52
C SER A 77 -3.43 -1.95 -12.02
N ILE A 78 -3.92 -2.98 -11.31
CA ILE A 78 -3.99 -2.95 -9.83
C ILE A 78 -2.64 -2.68 -9.19
N LEU A 79 -1.54 -3.09 -9.83
CA LEU A 79 -0.19 -2.97 -9.28
C LEU A 79 0.44 -1.59 -9.50
N SER A 80 0.04 -0.86 -10.55
CA SER A 80 0.78 0.33 -11.00
C SER A 80 -0.04 1.53 -11.44
N ASN A 81 -1.35 1.41 -11.63
CA ASN A 81 -2.19 2.54 -12.06
C ASN A 81 -2.40 3.54 -10.93
N ASP A 82 -2.20 4.84 -11.20
CA ASP A 82 -2.25 5.92 -10.21
C ASP A 82 -3.63 6.59 -10.06
N SER A 83 -4.67 6.04 -10.70
CA SER A 83 -6.03 6.55 -10.49
C SER A 83 -6.46 6.39 -9.03
N ALA A 84 -7.34 7.28 -8.57
CA ALA A 84 -7.81 7.28 -7.18
C ALA A 84 -8.46 5.94 -6.76
N SER A 85 -9.17 5.28 -7.70
CA SER A 85 -9.80 3.98 -7.48
C SER A 85 -8.77 2.86 -7.27
N TYR A 86 -7.74 2.78 -8.12
CA TYR A 86 -6.69 1.76 -7.99
C TYR A 86 -5.77 2.02 -6.79
N THR A 87 -5.43 3.28 -6.51
CA THR A 87 -4.69 3.64 -5.30
C THR A 87 -5.46 3.23 -4.05
N GLY A 88 -6.75 3.56 -3.99
CA GLY A 88 -7.61 3.13 -2.89
C GLY A 88 -7.74 1.61 -2.76
N ALA A 89 -7.78 0.88 -3.87
CA ALA A 89 -7.82 -0.58 -3.82
C ALA A 89 -6.50 -1.16 -3.25
N ARG A 90 -5.34 -0.59 -3.60
CA ARG A 90 -4.05 -0.97 -2.98
C ARG A 90 -4.02 -0.65 -1.50
N GLU A 91 -4.54 0.51 -1.08
CA GLU A 91 -4.70 0.85 0.35
C GLU A 91 -5.55 -0.21 1.07
N GLN A 92 -6.69 -0.61 0.50
CA GLN A 92 -7.54 -1.67 1.05
C GLN A 92 -6.80 -3.01 1.15
N ILE A 93 -6.00 -3.38 0.15
CA ILE A 93 -5.19 -4.60 0.20
C ILE A 93 -4.19 -4.52 1.35
N LEU A 94 -3.40 -3.45 1.42
CA LEU A 94 -2.34 -3.30 2.42
C LEU A 94 -2.87 -3.14 3.86
N GLN A 95 -4.05 -2.56 4.03
CA GLN A 95 -4.69 -2.41 5.34
C GLN A 95 -5.35 -3.69 5.87
N ASN A 96 -5.68 -4.62 4.99
CA ASN A 96 -6.46 -5.80 5.38
C ASN A 96 -5.74 -7.13 5.21
N PHE A 97 -4.68 -7.20 4.37
CA PHE A 97 -4.12 -8.48 3.94
C PHE A 97 -2.60 -8.54 3.94
N TYR A 98 -2.09 -9.72 4.26
CA TYR A 98 -0.78 -10.17 3.79
C TYR A 98 -0.91 -10.58 2.32
N ILE A 99 -0.03 -10.07 1.47
CA ILE A 99 0.12 -10.54 0.10
C ILE A 99 1.02 -11.77 0.14
N ARG A 100 0.43 -12.96 -0.02
CA ARG A 100 1.16 -14.23 0.03
C ARG A 100 1.81 -14.59 -1.30
N GLY A 101 1.31 -14.05 -2.38
CA GLY A 101 1.89 -14.22 -3.70
C GLY A 101 1.14 -13.46 -4.79
N ILE A 102 1.84 -13.18 -5.89
CA ILE A 102 1.26 -12.60 -7.09
C ILE A 102 1.75 -13.45 -8.27
N ALA A 103 0.81 -14.01 -9.03
CA ALA A 103 1.10 -14.70 -10.27
C ALA A 103 0.62 -13.86 -11.47
N ALA A 104 1.53 -13.50 -12.36
CA ALA A 104 1.22 -12.74 -13.56
C ALA A 104 0.84 -13.67 -14.72
N PHE A 105 -0.24 -13.33 -15.41
CA PHE A 105 -0.66 -13.99 -16.63
C PHE A 105 -0.40 -13.12 -17.86
N GLY A 106 -0.03 -13.74 -18.95
CA GLY A 106 0.15 -13.06 -20.24
C GLY A 106 -1.17 -12.60 -20.86
N SER A 107 -1.08 -11.67 -21.81
CA SER A 107 -2.21 -11.03 -22.49
C SER A 107 -3.16 -11.98 -23.24
N LYS A 108 -2.76 -13.22 -23.48
CA LYS A 108 -3.57 -14.23 -24.19
C LYS A 108 -4.31 -15.18 -23.27
N THR A 109 -4.16 -15.08 -21.95
CA THR A 109 -4.73 -16.03 -20.99
C THR A 109 -6.27 -15.96 -20.95
N PHE A 110 -6.83 -14.76 -21.10
CA PHE A 110 -8.28 -14.52 -21.06
C PHE A 110 -8.87 -14.12 -22.43
N GLY A 111 -8.41 -14.77 -23.48
CA GLY A 111 -8.97 -14.63 -24.84
C GLY A 111 -8.58 -13.33 -25.53
N ALA A 112 -9.52 -12.75 -26.28
CA ALA A 112 -9.28 -11.63 -27.20
C ALA A 112 -9.15 -10.25 -26.52
N THR A 113 -9.26 -10.14 -25.20
CA THR A 113 -9.32 -8.84 -24.50
C THR A 113 -7.99 -8.10 -24.41
N GLY A 114 -6.86 -8.80 -24.65
CA GLY A 114 -5.53 -8.20 -24.58
C GLY A 114 -5.13 -7.69 -23.19
N THR A 115 -5.96 -7.87 -22.17
CA THR A 115 -5.71 -7.40 -20.81
C THR A 115 -4.75 -8.33 -20.09
N ASN A 116 -3.63 -7.80 -19.65
CA ASN A 116 -2.75 -8.50 -18.74
C ASN A 116 -3.42 -8.58 -17.35
N THR A 117 -3.35 -9.74 -16.74
CA THR A 117 -3.98 -9.99 -15.44
C THR A 117 -2.99 -10.59 -14.47
N VAL A 118 -3.30 -10.45 -13.19
CA VAL A 118 -2.57 -11.10 -12.09
C VAL A 118 -3.56 -11.86 -11.22
N VAL A 119 -3.11 -12.96 -10.62
CA VAL A 119 -3.78 -13.55 -9.46
C VAL A 119 -3.06 -13.06 -8.22
N MET A 120 -3.79 -12.46 -7.32
CA MET A 120 -3.28 -12.12 -6.00
C MET A 120 -3.78 -13.15 -4.99
N PHE A 121 -2.84 -13.71 -4.23
CA PHE A 121 -3.12 -14.59 -3.09
C PHE A 121 -2.99 -13.76 -1.82
N LEU A 122 -4.10 -13.58 -1.13
CA LEU A 122 -4.24 -12.69 0.01
C LEU A 122 -4.66 -13.49 1.24
N GLU A 123 -4.10 -13.15 2.39
CA GLU A 123 -4.55 -13.67 3.69
C GLU A 123 -4.91 -12.50 4.58
N LYS A 124 -6.15 -12.51 5.06
CA LYS A 124 -6.64 -11.41 5.90
C LYS A 124 -5.91 -11.38 7.24
N PHE A 125 -5.52 -10.20 7.68
CA PHE A 125 -4.92 -10.02 8.99
C PHE A 125 -5.85 -10.56 10.10
N ASN A 126 -5.27 -11.11 11.14
CA ASN A 126 -6.02 -11.45 12.35
C ASN A 126 -6.53 -10.16 13.03
N GLU A 127 -5.63 -9.20 13.14
CA GLU A 127 -5.92 -7.83 13.56
C GLU A 127 -5.38 -6.89 12.47
N PRO A 128 -6.16 -5.90 12.02
CA PRO A 128 -5.64 -4.94 11.07
C PRO A 128 -4.38 -4.28 11.66
N PRO A 129 -3.35 -4.04 10.83
CA PRO A 129 -2.20 -3.30 11.30
C PRO A 129 -2.69 -1.97 11.85
N LYS A 130 -2.26 -1.63 13.05
CA LYS A 130 -2.51 -0.31 13.59
C LYS A 130 -1.95 0.69 12.60
N GLN A 131 -2.75 1.67 12.25
CA GLN A 131 -2.29 2.78 11.42
C GLN A 131 -0.99 3.29 12.03
N ILE A 132 0.05 3.46 11.18
CA ILE A 132 1.41 3.66 11.68
C ILE A 132 1.52 5.04 12.34
N ASP A 133 1.09 5.13 13.57
CA ASP A 133 1.54 6.17 14.49
C ASP A 133 3.04 6.03 14.78
N LEU A 134 3.61 4.83 14.54
CA LEU A 134 5.02 4.52 14.76
C LEU A 134 5.98 5.35 13.89
N SER A 135 5.66 5.60 12.62
CA SER A 135 6.53 6.44 11.79
C SER A 135 6.36 7.92 12.11
N GLU A 136 5.15 8.36 12.42
CA GLU A 136 4.86 9.73 12.84
C GLU A 136 5.48 9.99 14.21
N ASP A 137 5.27 9.13 15.19
CA ASP A 137 5.89 9.19 16.52
C ASP A 137 7.41 9.06 16.46
N SER A 138 7.96 8.22 15.58
CA SER A 138 9.41 8.07 15.42
C SER A 138 10.01 9.31 14.75
N VAL A 139 9.41 9.82 13.70
CA VAL A 139 9.84 11.05 13.01
C VAL A 139 9.70 12.24 13.96
N GLU A 140 8.57 12.39 14.64
CA GLU A 140 8.37 13.46 15.62
C GLU A 140 9.36 13.36 16.78
N SER A 141 9.68 12.15 17.24
CA SER A 141 10.69 11.92 18.29
C SER A 141 12.08 12.33 17.84
N ILE A 142 12.47 12.04 16.58
CA ILE A 142 13.74 12.53 16.00
C ILE A 142 13.77 14.06 15.98
N PHE A 143 12.72 14.69 15.48
CA PHE A 143 12.66 16.14 15.35
C PHE A 143 12.56 16.87 16.69
N SER A 144 11.87 16.28 17.67
CA SER A 144 11.72 16.86 19.00
C SER A 144 12.92 16.62 19.92
N GLY A 145 13.92 15.85 19.48
CA GLY A 145 15.12 15.54 20.26
C GLY A 145 14.86 14.63 21.47
N ARG A 146 13.75 13.88 21.48
CA ARG A 146 13.50 12.89 22.53
C ARG A 146 14.58 11.81 22.54
N ASP A 147 14.82 11.23 23.71
CA ASP A 147 15.83 10.18 23.87
C ASP A 147 15.48 8.96 23.02
N LEU A 148 16.39 8.59 22.13
CA LEU A 148 16.25 7.42 21.26
C LEU A 148 16.29 6.09 22.02
N ALA A 149 16.73 6.06 23.28
CA ALA A 149 16.76 4.85 24.08
C ALA A 149 15.36 4.22 24.26
N GLU A 150 14.30 5.00 24.11
CA GLU A 150 12.90 4.55 24.18
C GLU A 150 12.33 4.12 22.84
N TRP A 151 13.08 4.23 21.75
CA TRP A 151 12.58 3.86 20.44
C TRP A 151 12.49 2.35 20.26
N LYS A 152 11.32 1.92 19.80
CA LYS A 152 11.07 0.53 19.48
C LYS A 152 11.91 0.02 18.29
N ASP A 153 12.35 0.94 17.42
CA ASP A 153 13.09 0.66 16.17
C ASP A 153 14.51 1.24 16.21
N LYS A 154 15.08 1.41 17.41
CA LYS A 154 16.44 1.94 17.55
C LYS A 154 17.48 1.09 16.86
N ASP A 155 17.34 -0.22 16.93
CA ASP A 155 18.20 -1.19 16.26
C ASP A 155 18.19 -1.05 14.72
N ILE A 156 17.05 -0.69 14.14
CA ILE A 156 16.93 -0.41 12.70
C ILE A 156 17.69 0.88 12.34
N LEU A 157 17.53 1.92 13.16
CA LEU A 157 18.28 3.17 12.95
C LEU A 157 19.79 2.93 13.09
N ASP A 158 20.23 2.20 14.13
CA ASP A 158 21.64 1.90 14.35
C ASP A 158 22.23 1.11 13.17
N ALA A 159 21.49 0.13 12.65
CA ALA A 159 21.91 -0.62 11.46
C ALA A 159 21.97 0.26 10.19
N TYR A 160 21.05 1.17 10.03
CA TYR A 160 21.04 2.13 8.91
C TYR A 160 22.23 3.10 9.01
N LEU A 161 22.48 3.67 10.19
CA LEU A 161 23.60 4.59 10.42
C LEU A 161 24.95 3.91 10.20
N ALA A 162 25.07 2.64 10.64
CA ALA A 162 26.28 1.84 10.38
C ALA A 162 26.47 1.56 8.88
N GLN A 163 25.39 1.33 8.13
CA GLN A 163 25.46 1.09 6.69
C GLN A 163 25.90 2.34 5.91
N ILE A 164 25.45 3.52 6.33
CA ILE A 164 25.79 4.79 5.68
C ILE A 164 27.05 5.43 6.27
N GLU A 165 27.66 4.82 7.30
CA GLU A 165 28.86 5.29 8.00
C GLU A 165 28.73 6.72 8.56
N VAL A 166 27.55 7.06 9.09
CA VAL A 166 27.23 8.37 9.66
C VAL A 166 27.06 8.27 11.17
N GLU A 167 27.71 9.16 11.90
CA GLU A 167 27.52 9.31 13.34
C GLU A 167 26.10 9.79 13.67
N GLU A 168 25.48 9.19 14.69
CA GLU A 168 24.10 9.50 15.11
C GLU A 168 23.90 11.00 15.38
N ALA A 169 24.86 11.64 16.07
CA ALA A 169 24.78 13.07 16.39
C ALA A 169 24.72 13.95 15.12
N LEU A 170 25.49 13.58 14.08
CA LEU A 170 25.51 14.28 12.80
C LEU A 170 24.19 14.06 12.05
N TYR A 171 23.68 12.82 12.04
CA TYR A 171 22.42 12.49 11.44
C TYR A 171 21.25 13.25 12.08
N ARG A 172 21.20 13.31 13.41
CA ARG A 172 20.20 14.08 14.16
C ARG A 172 20.27 15.58 13.85
N ALA A 173 21.47 16.14 13.83
CA ALA A 173 21.66 17.56 13.52
C ALA A 173 21.25 17.88 12.07
N PHE A 174 21.47 16.96 11.14
CA PHE A 174 21.03 17.08 9.76
C PHE A 174 19.49 17.08 9.65
N ILE A 175 18.82 16.09 10.22
CA ILE A 175 17.36 15.98 10.18
C ILE A 175 16.71 17.15 10.94
N GLY A 176 17.21 17.48 12.11
CA GLY A 176 16.75 18.60 12.93
C GLY A 176 17.06 19.99 12.34
N LYS A 177 17.75 20.04 11.17
CA LYS A 177 18.16 21.28 10.50
C LYS A 177 18.95 22.23 11.42
N THR A 178 19.72 21.65 12.33
CA THR A 178 20.58 22.41 13.27
C THR A 178 22.00 22.55 12.76
N LEU A 179 22.38 21.83 11.70
CA LEU A 179 23.65 22.00 11.00
C LEU A 179 23.63 23.31 10.21
N SER A 180 24.71 24.09 10.33
CA SER A 180 24.93 25.18 9.40
C SER A 180 25.32 24.64 8.01
N LEU A 181 25.15 25.44 6.97
CA LEU A 181 25.57 25.06 5.62
C LEU A 181 27.07 24.74 5.57
N SER A 182 27.89 25.53 6.26
CA SER A 182 29.34 25.33 6.33
C SER A 182 29.72 24.03 7.04
N ASP A 183 29.00 23.63 8.08
CA ASP A 183 29.23 22.36 8.77
C ASP A 183 28.85 21.17 7.87
N LEU A 184 27.78 21.31 7.10
CA LEU A 184 27.35 20.29 6.16
C LEU A 184 28.39 20.13 5.04
N GLU A 185 28.86 21.23 4.44
CA GLU A 185 29.88 21.23 3.37
C GLU A 185 31.23 20.67 3.85
N ALA A 186 31.54 20.79 5.13
CA ALA A 186 32.76 20.24 5.73
C ALA A 186 32.73 18.71 5.89
N THR A 187 31.54 18.09 5.84
CA THR A 187 31.43 16.63 6.02
C THR A 187 31.99 15.87 4.82
N GLU A 188 32.66 14.75 5.10
CA GLU A 188 33.14 13.84 4.02
C GLU A 188 31.97 13.34 3.15
N TYR A 189 30.82 13.15 3.73
CA TYR A 189 29.59 12.77 3.03
C TYR A 189 29.20 13.76 1.93
N PHE A 190 29.18 15.05 2.27
CA PHE A 190 28.86 16.09 1.30
C PHE A 190 29.91 16.17 0.21
N LYS A 191 31.18 16.04 0.56
CA LYS A 191 32.28 16.02 -0.41
C LYS A 191 32.16 14.84 -1.37
N MET A 192 31.87 13.64 -0.85
CA MET A 192 31.62 12.45 -1.69
C MET A 192 30.42 12.63 -2.59
N TYR A 193 29.33 13.19 -2.07
CA TYR A 193 28.12 13.49 -2.84
C TYR A 193 28.43 14.47 -3.98
N VAL A 194 29.11 15.55 -3.71
CA VAL A 194 29.50 16.52 -4.74
C VAL A 194 30.46 15.90 -5.77
N ALA A 195 31.43 15.10 -5.32
CA ALA A 195 32.36 14.41 -6.23
C ALA A 195 31.62 13.44 -7.18
N SER A 196 30.56 12.77 -6.72
CA SER A 196 29.79 11.86 -7.57
C SER A 196 29.11 12.52 -8.77
N PHE A 197 28.87 13.84 -8.70
CA PHE A 197 28.35 14.60 -9.84
C PHE A 197 29.45 15.08 -10.80
N ALA A 198 30.68 15.26 -10.34
CA ALA A 198 31.78 15.63 -11.20
C ALA A 198 32.16 14.50 -12.17
N ASP A 199 32.08 13.25 -11.70
CA ASP A 199 32.38 12.06 -12.52
C ASP A 199 31.23 11.71 -13.51
N SER A 200 30.06 12.28 -13.36
CA SER A 200 28.90 12.04 -14.24
C SER A 200 28.74 13.08 -15.37
N ALA A 201 29.64 14.07 -15.43
CA ALA A 201 29.60 15.17 -16.41
C ALA A 201 30.53 14.98 -17.61
N GLU A 202 31.17 13.80 -17.77
CA GLU A 202 31.87 13.33 -18.98
C GLU A 202 30.96 12.33 -19.73
#